data_75eb2f33904bed8d1b4980c663a5c9f5
#
_entry.id   75eb2f33904bed8d1b4980c663a5c9f5
#
_cell.length_a   1.000
_cell.length_b   1.000
_cell.length_c   1.000
_cell.angle_alpha   90.00
_cell.angle_beta   90.00
_cell.angle_gamma   90.00
#
_symmetry.space_group_name_H-M   'P 1'
#
loop_
_entity.id
_entity.type
_entity.pdbx_description
1 polymer ?
#
loop_
_entity_poly.entity_id
_entity_poly.type
_entity_poly.pdbx_seq_one_letter_code
_entity_poly.pdbx_strand_id
1 'polypeptide(L)'
;TAGIYTATITDANGCSGTLSVSINEPVVALSNQISVTQQVSCYSGNNGSIDLSVAGGTAPYGFVWSNGSQTENLNNLSSGSYSVTITDANGCTSTGSAVINQPQSSLSLNTTTNVPVTCTGGNNGSIDLSVNGGTSPFTYNWSNAAATQDLIGITAGTYTVTVTDNNGCTATTSITINNTNGPTLSETHTNTTCGGSNGSIDITVNGGASPYTYNWSNAAATQDLSGITAGTYTVTVTDNNGCTATL
;
A
#
# COMPACT_ATOMS: atom_id res chain seq x y z
N THR A 1 -24.78 -26.43 -49.49
CA THR A 1 -25.65 -25.29 -49.17
C THR A 1 -27.00 -25.80 -48.72
N ALA A 2 -27.67 -25.08 -47.81
CA ALA A 2 -29.05 -25.38 -47.41
C ALA A 2 -29.99 -25.25 -48.63
N GLY A 3 -31.03 -26.04 -48.66
CA GLY A 3 -32.01 -26.06 -49.77
C GLY A 3 -32.75 -27.38 -49.91
N ILE A 4 -33.73 -27.38 -50.79
CA ILE A 4 -34.49 -28.58 -51.16
C ILE A 4 -33.86 -29.15 -52.43
N TYR A 5 -33.37 -30.38 -52.36
CA TYR A 5 -32.75 -31.11 -53.47
C TYR A 5 -33.73 -32.16 -53.94
N THR A 6 -34.09 -32.13 -55.22
CA THR A 6 -35.02 -33.08 -55.83
C THR A 6 -34.28 -33.92 -56.89
N ALA A 7 -34.34 -35.22 -56.73
CA ALA A 7 -33.88 -36.14 -57.74
C ALA A 7 -35.08 -36.71 -58.49
N THR A 8 -35.06 -36.65 -59.81
CA THR A 8 -36.04 -37.30 -60.70
C THR A 8 -35.40 -38.45 -61.36
N ILE A 9 -35.96 -39.61 -61.19
CA ILE A 9 -35.56 -40.87 -61.91
C ILE A 9 -36.58 -41.19 -62.94
N THR A 10 -36.17 -41.33 -64.17
CA THR A 10 -37.06 -41.73 -65.30
C THR A 10 -36.60 -43.04 -65.86
N ASP A 11 -37.55 -44.03 -66.02
CA ASP A 11 -37.24 -45.36 -66.63
C ASP A 11 -37.21 -45.29 -68.17
N ALA A 12 -36.86 -46.37 -68.82
CA ALA A 12 -36.80 -46.44 -70.27
C ALA A 12 -38.18 -46.30 -70.97
N ASN A 13 -39.24 -46.46 -70.26
CA ASN A 13 -40.62 -46.29 -70.77
C ASN A 13 -41.19 -44.90 -70.53
N GLY A 14 -40.35 -43.96 -69.92
CA GLY A 14 -40.75 -42.57 -69.68
C GLY A 14 -41.50 -42.39 -68.38
N CYS A 15 -41.68 -43.36 -67.51
CA CYS A 15 -42.25 -43.21 -66.17
C CYS A 15 -41.24 -42.58 -65.24
N SER A 16 -41.60 -41.48 -64.53
CA SER A 16 -40.74 -40.80 -63.66
C SER A 16 -41.23 -40.81 -62.21
N GLY A 17 -40.30 -40.97 -61.27
CA GLY A 17 -40.50 -40.81 -59.84
C GLY A 17 -39.59 -39.73 -59.30
N THR A 18 -40.04 -38.98 -58.33
CA THR A 18 -39.28 -37.87 -57.67
C THR A 18 -39.08 -38.14 -56.18
N LEU A 19 -37.87 -37.84 -55.69
CA LEU A 19 -37.54 -37.82 -54.27
C LEU A 19 -36.96 -36.43 -53.92
N SER A 20 -37.51 -35.80 -52.90
CA SER A 20 -37.01 -34.50 -52.39
C SER A 20 -36.45 -34.66 -50.99
N VAL A 21 -35.26 -34.06 -50.75
CA VAL A 21 -34.60 -33.98 -49.45
C VAL A 21 -34.32 -32.54 -49.13
N SER A 22 -34.72 -32.11 -47.95
CA SER A 22 -34.41 -30.78 -47.42
C SER A 22 -33.12 -30.83 -46.58
N ILE A 23 -32.15 -30.02 -46.97
CA ILE A 23 -30.96 -29.75 -46.14
C ILE A 23 -31.17 -28.41 -45.47
N ASN A 24 -31.24 -28.40 -44.15
CA ASN A 24 -31.47 -27.19 -43.36
C ASN A 24 -30.14 -26.63 -42.80
N GLU A 25 -30.06 -25.33 -42.59
CA GLU A 25 -29.04 -24.67 -41.86
C GLU A 25 -29.61 -24.07 -40.58
N PRO A 26 -28.79 -23.75 -39.53
CA PRO A 26 -29.30 -23.07 -38.35
C PRO A 26 -29.98 -21.77 -38.71
N VAL A 27 -31.12 -21.47 -38.03
CA VAL A 27 -31.93 -20.29 -38.29
C VAL A 27 -31.20 -19.00 -37.97
N VAL A 28 -30.25 -19.06 -37.01
CA VAL A 28 -29.38 -17.96 -36.59
C VAL A 28 -27.93 -18.45 -36.63
N ALA A 29 -27.07 -17.67 -37.28
CA ALA A 29 -25.63 -17.93 -37.30
C ALA A 29 -25.02 -17.89 -35.90
N LEU A 30 -24.01 -18.75 -35.66
CA LEU A 30 -23.23 -18.71 -34.40
C LEU A 30 -22.59 -17.37 -34.22
N SER A 31 -22.85 -16.73 -33.10
CA SER A 31 -22.29 -15.41 -32.71
C SER A 31 -21.97 -15.39 -31.22
N ASN A 32 -21.13 -14.45 -30.81
CA ASN A 32 -20.76 -14.28 -29.40
C ASN A 32 -20.74 -12.81 -29.00
N GLN A 33 -20.89 -12.57 -27.69
CA GLN A 33 -20.65 -11.30 -27.04
C GLN A 33 -19.71 -11.53 -25.85
N ILE A 34 -18.64 -10.74 -25.78
CA ILE A 34 -17.65 -10.79 -24.71
C ILE A 34 -17.70 -9.49 -23.95
N SER A 35 -17.76 -9.58 -22.63
CA SER A 35 -17.66 -8.43 -21.73
C SER A 35 -16.64 -8.67 -20.62
N VAL A 36 -15.83 -7.66 -20.34
CA VAL A 36 -14.96 -7.66 -19.16
C VAL A 36 -15.84 -7.24 -17.98
N THR A 37 -16.09 -8.15 -17.05
CA THR A 37 -16.90 -7.90 -15.87
C THR A 37 -16.08 -7.36 -14.71
N GLN A 38 -14.77 -7.64 -14.70
CA GLN A 38 -13.82 -7.08 -13.73
C GLN A 38 -12.42 -6.93 -14.33
N GLN A 39 -11.84 -5.76 -14.16
CA GLN A 39 -10.41 -5.49 -14.41
C GLN A 39 -9.57 -5.93 -13.21
N VAL A 40 -8.27 -6.13 -13.38
CA VAL A 40 -7.38 -6.41 -12.27
C VAL A 40 -7.27 -5.19 -11.37
N SER A 41 -7.63 -5.34 -10.09
CA SER A 41 -7.70 -4.23 -9.13
C SER A 41 -6.34 -3.71 -8.70
N CYS A 42 -5.36 -4.62 -8.51
CA CYS A 42 -4.01 -4.28 -8.06
C CYS A 42 -2.96 -4.64 -9.10
N TYR A 43 -1.87 -3.88 -9.13
CA TYR A 43 -0.74 -4.19 -10.01
C TYR A 43 -0.25 -5.62 -9.78
N SER A 44 -0.06 -6.39 -10.87
CA SER A 44 0.29 -7.81 -10.86
C SER A 44 -0.74 -8.72 -10.15
N GLY A 45 -1.97 -8.26 -9.94
CA GLY A 45 -3.06 -9.07 -9.43
C GLY A 45 -3.63 -10.04 -10.46
N ASN A 46 -4.58 -10.86 -10.03
CA ASN A 46 -5.21 -11.89 -10.85
C ASN A 46 -6.71 -12.03 -10.59
N ASN A 47 -7.39 -10.95 -10.27
CA ASN A 47 -8.83 -10.96 -9.99
C ASN A 47 -9.70 -10.50 -11.16
N GLY A 48 -9.14 -10.43 -12.38
CA GLY A 48 -9.88 -10.09 -13.59
C GLY A 48 -10.91 -11.17 -13.96
N SER A 49 -12.00 -10.78 -14.63
CA SER A 49 -13.02 -11.72 -15.12
C SER A 49 -13.61 -11.29 -16.46
N ILE A 50 -13.98 -12.29 -17.25
CA ILE A 50 -14.62 -12.16 -18.56
C ILE A 50 -15.88 -13.01 -18.55
N ASP A 51 -16.99 -12.41 -19.00
CA ASP A 51 -18.25 -13.07 -19.27
C ASP A 51 -18.42 -13.20 -20.79
N LEU A 52 -18.75 -14.42 -21.24
CA LEU A 52 -18.99 -14.77 -22.63
C LEU A 52 -20.43 -15.25 -22.76
N SER A 53 -21.16 -14.71 -23.70
CA SER A 53 -22.47 -15.20 -24.07
C SER A 53 -22.49 -15.62 -25.54
N VAL A 54 -23.14 -16.73 -25.82
CA VAL A 54 -23.23 -17.33 -27.16
C VAL A 54 -24.67 -17.29 -27.65
N ALA A 55 -24.87 -16.96 -28.92
CA ALA A 55 -26.17 -16.94 -29.55
C ALA A 55 -26.09 -17.63 -30.93
N GLY A 56 -27.19 -18.28 -31.34
CA GLY A 56 -27.27 -18.99 -32.62
C GLY A 56 -26.44 -20.29 -32.66
N GLY A 57 -26.24 -20.84 -33.85
CA GLY A 57 -25.59 -22.13 -34.00
C GLY A 57 -26.41 -23.29 -33.41
N THR A 58 -25.76 -24.43 -33.18
CA THR A 58 -26.37 -25.66 -32.63
C THR A 58 -25.61 -26.10 -31.38
N ALA A 59 -26.28 -26.11 -30.21
CA ALA A 59 -25.69 -26.62 -28.96
C ALA A 59 -25.41 -28.13 -29.04
N PRO A 60 -24.44 -28.70 -28.30
CA PRO A 60 -23.57 -28.01 -27.30
C PRO A 60 -22.45 -27.23 -27.96
N TYR A 61 -21.93 -26.22 -27.22
CA TYR A 61 -20.81 -25.39 -27.62
C TYR A 61 -19.52 -25.85 -26.93
N GLY A 62 -18.44 -25.91 -27.72
CA GLY A 62 -17.09 -26.07 -27.19
C GLY A 62 -16.35 -24.73 -27.14
N PHE A 63 -15.53 -24.53 -26.12
CA PHE A 63 -14.75 -23.30 -25.91
C PHE A 63 -13.27 -23.62 -25.85
N VAL A 64 -12.45 -22.82 -26.53
CA VAL A 64 -10.99 -22.88 -26.45
C VAL A 64 -10.45 -21.46 -26.33
N TRP A 65 -10.00 -21.12 -25.12
CA TRP A 65 -9.39 -19.84 -24.84
C TRP A 65 -7.86 -19.87 -25.06
N SER A 66 -7.29 -18.71 -25.32
CA SER A 66 -5.83 -18.53 -25.49
C SER A 66 -5.00 -18.96 -24.27
N ASN A 67 -5.59 -18.95 -23.07
CA ASN A 67 -4.96 -19.44 -21.83
C ASN A 67 -5.16 -20.95 -21.58
N GLY A 68 -5.77 -21.67 -22.55
CA GLY A 68 -6.05 -23.10 -22.45
C GLY A 68 -7.34 -23.48 -21.72
N SER A 69 -8.11 -22.52 -21.20
CA SER A 69 -9.41 -22.78 -20.58
C SER A 69 -10.43 -23.25 -21.62
N GLN A 70 -11.35 -24.12 -21.19
CA GLN A 70 -12.48 -24.65 -21.97
C GLN A 70 -13.84 -24.29 -21.36
N THR A 71 -13.87 -23.39 -20.38
CA THR A 71 -15.10 -22.88 -19.76
C THR A 71 -15.68 -21.72 -20.57
N GLU A 72 -16.99 -21.52 -20.49
CA GLU A 72 -17.64 -20.36 -21.12
C GLU A 72 -17.07 -19.06 -20.56
N ASN A 73 -17.13 -18.87 -19.25
CA ASN A 73 -16.62 -17.68 -18.56
C ASN A 73 -15.23 -17.90 -17.98
N LEU A 74 -14.46 -16.81 -17.84
CA LEU A 74 -13.16 -16.81 -17.23
C LEU A 74 -13.14 -15.96 -15.97
N ASN A 75 -12.47 -16.48 -14.92
CA ASN A 75 -12.23 -15.80 -13.65
C ASN A 75 -10.77 -15.93 -13.25
N ASN A 76 -10.36 -15.15 -12.26
CA ASN A 76 -8.99 -15.14 -11.72
C ASN A 76 -7.94 -14.86 -12.79
N LEU A 77 -8.22 -13.88 -13.66
CA LEU A 77 -7.35 -13.49 -14.75
C LEU A 77 -6.35 -12.43 -14.34
N SER A 78 -5.12 -12.61 -14.75
CA SER A 78 -4.12 -11.53 -14.76
C SER A 78 -4.40 -10.57 -15.92
N SER A 79 -3.74 -9.41 -15.92
CA SER A 79 -3.80 -8.49 -17.06
C SER A 79 -3.23 -9.13 -18.33
N GLY A 80 -3.90 -8.89 -19.44
CA GLY A 80 -3.50 -9.48 -20.73
C GLY A 80 -4.63 -9.54 -21.73
N SER A 81 -4.34 -10.03 -22.93
CA SER A 81 -5.33 -10.26 -23.99
C SER A 81 -5.77 -11.72 -23.97
N TYR A 82 -7.07 -11.93 -24.00
CA TYR A 82 -7.70 -13.24 -24.03
C TYR A 82 -8.54 -13.37 -25.29
N SER A 83 -8.32 -14.40 -26.05
CA SER A 83 -9.13 -14.75 -27.24
C SER A 83 -9.78 -16.11 -27.05
N VAL A 84 -10.96 -16.28 -27.62
CA VAL A 84 -11.72 -17.53 -27.59
C VAL A 84 -12.07 -17.95 -29.00
N THR A 85 -12.05 -19.26 -29.24
CA THR A 85 -12.72 -19.90 -30.36
C THR A 85 -13.86 -20.76 -29.81
N ILE A 86 -15.07 -20.47 -30.29
CA ILE A 86 -16.30 -21.17 -29.94
C ILE A 86 -16.62 -22.08 -31.12
N THR A 87 -16.96 -23.37 -30.88
CA THR A 87 -17.35 -24.32 -31.90
C THR A 87 -18.70 -24.93 -31.52
N ASP A 88 -19.67 -24.91 -32.42
CA ASP A 88 -20.97 -25.53 -32.23
C ASP A 88 -20.95 -27.03 -32.57
N ALA A 89 -22.05 -27.75 -32.32
CA ALA A 89 -22.17 -29.19 -32.59
C ALA A 89 -22.02 -29.55 -34.07
N ASN A 90 -22.20 -28.61 -34.99
CA ASN A 90 -22.05 -28.80 -36.44
C ASN A 90 -20.66 -28.41 -36.94
N GLY A 91 -19.75 -27.97 -36.04
CA GLY A 91 -18.41 -27.53 -36.39
C GLY A 91 -18.32 -26.09 -36.89
N CYS A 92 -19.39 -25.29 -36.81
CA CYS A 92 -19.33 -23.86 -37.09
C CYS A 92 -18.56 -23.13 -35.98
N THR A 93 -17.73 -22.17 -36.35
CA THR A 93 -16.88 -21.46 -35.39
C THR A 93 -17.20 -19.98 -35.32
N SER A 94 -17.06 -19.39 -34.13
CA SER A 94 -17.07 -17.94 -33.86
C SER A 94 -15.90 -17.59 -32.98
N THR A 95 -15.26 -16.44 -33.19
CA THR A 95 -14.11 -15.99 -32.39
C THR A 95 -14.39 -14.66 -31.74
N GLY A 96 -13.74 -14.43 -30.59
CA GLY A 96 -13.84 -13.16 -29.89
C GLY A 96 -12.58 -12.90 -29.07
N SER A 97 -12.41 -11.66 -28.60
CA SER A 97 -11.30 -11.30 -27.73
C SER A 97 -11.68 -10.17 -26.78
N ALA A 98 -11.01 -10.15 -25.61
CA ALA A 98 -11.11 -9.10 -24.62
C ALA A 98 -9.73 -8.81 -24.02
N VAL A 99 -9.56 -7.60 -23.46
CA VAL A 99 -8.33 -7.17 -22.79
C VAL A 99 -8.65 -6.89 -21.32
N ILE A 100 -7.95 -7.57 -20.44
CA ILE A 100 -7.94 -7.29 -19.01
C ILE A 100 -6.79 -6.34 -18.72
N ASN A 101 -7.11 -5.17 -18.17
CA ASN A 101 -6.15 -4.16 -17.76
C ASN A 101 -5.86 -4.27 -16.26
N GLN A 102 -4.75 -3.65 -15.83
CA GLN A 102 -4.35 -3.48 -14.43
C GLN A 102 -3.86 -2.04 -14.19
N PRO A 103 -3.73 -1.59 -12.92
CA PRO A 103 -3.05 -0.33 -12.60
C PRO A 103 -1.63 -0.29 -13.17
N GLN A 104 -1.16 0.91 -13.53
CA GLN A 104 0.16 1.09 -14.18
C GLN A 104 1.34 0.79 -13.27
N SER A 105 1.19 0.98 -11.96
CA SER A 105 2.24 0.78 -10.97
C SER A 105 1.69 0.23 -9.66
N SER A 106 2.54 -0.48 -8.93
CA SER A 106 2.23 -0.92 -7.57
C SER A 106 2.14 0.26 -6.62
N LEU A 107 1.32 0.14 -5.58
CA LEU A 107 1.36 1.04 -4.44
C LEU A 107 2.70 0.89 -3.73
N SER A 108 3.42 1.99 -3.54
CA SER A 108 4.72 2.03 -2.86
C SER A 108 4.81 3.21 -1.91
N LEU A 109 5.53 3.02 -0.82
CA LEU A 109 5.63 3.97 0.28
C LEU A 109 7.09 4.37 0.49
N ASN A 110 7.30 5.65 0.75
CA ASN A 110 8.57 6.18 1.22
C ASN A 110 8.34 7.01 2.49
N THR A 111 9.12 6.76 3.53
CA THR A 111 9.04 7.50 4.78
C THR A 111 10.35 8.20 5.05
N THR A 112 10.29 9.46 5.46
CA THR A 112 11.43 10.25 5.91
C THR A 112 11.17 10.82 7.31
N THR A 113 12.22 10.83 8.15
CA THR A 113 12.18 11.56 9.43
C THR A 113 12.34 13.03 9.11
N ASN A 114 11.27 13.80 9.33
CA ASN A 114 11.32 15.23 9.11
C ASN A 114 11.96 15.95 10.32
N VAL A 115 11.55 15.57 11.52
CA VAL A 115 12.14 16.07 12.78
C VAL A 115 12.38 14.89 13.73
N PRO A 116 13.62 14.65 14.18
CA PRO A 116 13.89 13.70 15.26
C PRO A 116 13.34 14.24 16.58
N VAL A 117 13.07 13.36 17.54
CA VAL A 117 12.64 13.78 18.87
C VAL A 117 13.82 14.44 19.59
N THR A 118 13.62 15.66 20.05
CA THR A 118 14.58 16.33 20.93
C THR A 118 14.25 15.94 22.37
N CYS A 119 15.25 15.59 23.14
CA CYS A 119 15.19 15.13 24.53
C CYS A 119 14.51 13.78 24.75
N THR A 120 15.02 13.04 25.72
CA THR A 120 14.39 11.82 26.21
C THR A 120 12.99 12.11 26.74
N GLY A 121 11.96 11.41 26.22
CA GLY A 121 10.57 11.65 26.60
C GLY A 121 9.88 12.82 25.88
N GLY A 122 10.56 13.51 24.95
CA GLY A 122 9.95 14.51 24.09
C GLY A 122 8.93 13.93 23.12
N ASN A 123 8.04 14.78 22.59
CA ASN A 123 6.97 14.44 21.66
C ASN A 123 6.92 15.37 20.44
N ASN A 124 8.04 15.90 20.02
CA ASN A 124 8.14 16.84 18.89
C ASN A 124 8.59 16.15 17.57
N GLY A 125 8.69 14.83 17.55
CA GLY A 125 9.06 14.08 16.34
C GLY A 125 8.01 14.20 15.24
N SER A 126 8.44 14.05 13.99
CA SER A 126 7.54 14.01 12.84
C SER A 126 8.03 13.06 11.76
N ILE A 127 7.11 12.46 11.05
CA ILE A 127 7.32 11.58 9.89
C ILE A 127 6.55 12.16 8.72
N ASP A 128 7.22 12.27 7.57
CA ASP A 128 6.63 12.56 6.27
C ASP A 128 6.50 11.26 5.49
N LEU A 129 5.27 10.93 5.06
CA LEU A 129 4.96 9.74 4.27
C LEU A 129 4.59 10.15 2.84
N SER A 130 5.37 9.70 1.89
CA SER A 130 5.06 9.83 0.47
C SER A 130 4.47 8.52 -0.07
N VAL A 131 3.34 8.63 -0.77
CA VAL A 131 2.65 7.51 -1.43
C VAL A 131 2.82 7.64 -2.93
N ASN A 132 3.27 6.58 -3.60
CA ASN A 132 3.44 6.53 -5.04
C ASN A 132 2.68 5.33 -5.62
N GLY A 133 2.11 5.48 -6.82
CA GLY A 133 1.28 4.47 -7.44
C GLY A 133 -0.06 4.28 -6.72
N GLY A 134 -0.72 3.13 -6.99
CA GLY A 134 -2.06 2.86 -6.47
C GLY A 134 -3.14 3.80 -7.03
N THR A 135 -4.34 3.73 -6.49
CA THR A 135 -5.51 4.51 -6.91
C THR A 135 -6.06 5.32 -5.73
N SER A 136 -6.02 6.66 -5.84
CA SER A 136 -6.61 7.57 -4.83
C SER A 136 -8.14 7.41 -4.74
N PRO A 137 -8.77 7.64 -3.57
CA PRO A 137 -8.17 8.06 -2.30
C PRO A 137 -7.46 6.95 -1.54
N PHE A 138 -6.55 7.36 -0.64
CA PHE A 138 -5.81 6.46 0.24
C PHE A 138 -6.32 6.54 1.68
N THR A 139 -6.25 5.43 2.39
CA THR A 139 -6.48 5.36 3.83
C THR A 139 -5.21 4.91 4.54
N TYR A 140 -4.98 5.43 5.75
CA TYR A 140 -3.76 5.24 6.51
C TYR A 140 -4.09 4.59 7.86
N ASN A 141 -3.31 3.61 8.25
CA ASN A 141 -3.42 2.96 9.56
C ASN A 141 -2.03 2.81 10.17
N TRP A 142 -1.70 3.72 11.08
CA TRP A 142 -0.45 3.71 11.81
C TRP A 142 -0.52 2.84 13.07
N SER A 143 0.63 2.34 13.51
CA SER A 143 0.76 1.55 14.73
C SER A 143 0.35 2.28 16.02
N ASN A 144 0.30 3.62 16.01
CA ASN A 144 -0.21 4.47 17.08
C ASN A 144 -1.70 4.84 16.90
N ALA A 145 -2.42 4.16 16.02
CA ALA A 145 -3.83 4.39 15.66
C ALA A 145 -4.13 5.73 14.96
N ALA A 146 -3.12 6.47 14.50
CA ALA A 146 -3.34 7.64 13.66
C ALA A 146 -3.81 7.21 12.26
N ALA A 147 -4.66 8.06 11.64
CA ALA A 147 -5.21 7.84 10.30
C ALA A 147 -4.82 8.96 9.30
N THR A 148 -3.86 9.80 9.67
CA THR A 148 -3.31 10.87 8.82
C THR A 148 -2.20 10.33 7.93
N GLN A 149 -1.92 11.00 6.82
CA GLN A 149 -0.78 10.65 5.96
C GLN A 149 0.52 10.79 6.75
N ASP A 150 0.76 11.95 7.32
CA ASP A 150 1.96 12.25 8.08
C ASP A 150 1.70 12.17 9.57
N LEU A 151 2.76 11.98 10.36
CA LEU A 151 2.73 12.05 11.81
C LEU A 151 3.49 13.27 12.30
N ILE A 152 2.90 13.98 13.24
CA ILE A 152 3.52 15.10 13.97
C ILE A 152 3.27 14.96 15.47
N GLY A 153 4.15 15.52 16.28
CA GLY A 153 4.00 15.49 17.73
C GLY A 153 4.16 14.09 18.32
N ILE A 154 5.05 13.27 17.75
CA ILE A 154 5.28 11.89 18.18
C ILE A 154 6.52 11.75 19.04
N THR A 155 6.54 10.72 19.88
CA THR A 155 7.69 10.34 20.70
C THR A 155 8.68 9.49 19.90
N ALA A 156 9.88 9.25 20.45
CA ALA A 156 10.80 8.28 19.90
C ALA A 156 10.19 6.88 19.94
N GLY A 157 10.43 6.11 18.88
CA GLY A 157 9.88 4.77 18.72
C GLY A 157 9.84 4.32 17.28
N THR A 158 9.41 3.10 17.04
CA THR A 158 9.18 2.56 15.70
C THR A 158 7.72 2.67 15.32
N TYR A 159 7.45 3.31 14.19
CA TYR A 159 6.11 3.51 13.64
C TYR A 159 5.98 2.72 12.35
N THR A 160 4.92 1.93 12.28
CA THR A 160 4.55 1.16 11.08
C THR A 160 3.25 1.71 10.53
N VAL A 161 3.19 1.91 9.22
CA VAL A 161 1.97 2.32 8.53
C VAL A 161 1.56 1.28 7.51
N THR A 162 0.27 0.99 7.44
CA THR A 162 -0.37 0.30 6.32
C THR A 162 -1.24 1.31 5.59
N VAL A 163 -0.95 1.50 4.30
CA VAL A 163 -1.75 2.33 3.39
C VAL A 163 -2.58 1.41 2.51
N THR A 164 -3.85 1.73 2.38
CA THR A 164 -4.79 1.04 1.48
C THR A 164 -5.30 2.03 0.46
N ASP A 165 -5.26 1.67 -0.81
CA ASP A 165 -5.79 2.47 -1.90
C ASP A 165 -7.30 2.22 -2.13
N ASN A 166 -7.92 2.97 -3.04
CA ASN A 166 -9.35 2.85 -3.33
C ASN A 166 -9.78 1.48 -3.91
N ASN A 167 -8.84 0.72 -4.47
CA ASN A 167 -9.09 -0.62 -5.00
C ASN A 167 -8.83 -1.73 -3.97
N GLY A 168 -8.47 -1.38 -2.74
CA GLY A 168 -8.14 -2.31 -1.66
C GLY A 168 -6.71 -2.85 -1.71
N CYS A 169 -5.83 -2.30 -2.55
CA CYS A 169 -4.42 -2.67 -2.59
C CYS A 169 -3.69 -2.07 -1.40
N THR A 170 -2.84 -2.84 -0.74
CA THR A 170 -2.14 -2.42 0.47
C THR A 170 -0.63 -2.38 0.29
N ALA A 171 0.00 -1.43 0.95
CA ALA A 171 1.45 -1.40 1.15
C ALA A 171 1.76 -1.06 2.61
N THR A 172 2.86 -1.59 3.13
CA THR A 172 3.27 -1.37 4.53
C THR A 172 4.74 -0.99 4.57
N THR A 173 5.07 -0.02 5.42
CA THR A 173 6.44 0.37 5.71
C THR A 173 6.58 0.73 7.19
N SER A 174 7.83 0.79 7.67
CA SER A 174 8.14 1.21 9.03
C SER A 174 9.35 2.13 9.07
N ILE A 175 9.36 3.02 10.04
CA ILE A 175 10.47 3.95 10.32
C ILE A 175 10.67 4.06 11.81
N THR A 176 11.93 4.19 12.24
CA THR A 176 12.27 4.43 13.65
C THR A 176 12.69 5.88 13.84
N ILE A 177 12.02 6.55 14.76
CA ILE A 177 12.37 7.87 15.23
C ILE A 177 13.22 7.72 16.48
N ASN A 178 14.43 8.26 16.41
CA ASN A 178 15.34 8.29 17.55
C ASN A 178 15.17 9.60 18.32
N ASN A 179 15.52 9.61 19.62
CA ASN A 179 15.65 10.82 20.39
C ASN A 179 17.13 11.22 20.50
N THR A 180 17.36 12.49 20.71
CA THR A 180 18.65 12.98 21.21
C THR A 180 18.65 12.90 22.74
N ASN A 181 19.71 12.38 23.33
CA ASN A 181 19.83 12.37 24.78
C ASN A 181 20.09 13.78 25.29
N GLY A 182 19.40 14.17 26.37
CA GLY A 182 19.67 15.39 27.08
C GLY A 182 20.94 15.31 27.93
N PRO A 183 21.29 16.41 28.63
CA PRO A 183 22.44 16.43 29.54
C PRO A 183 22.21 15.50 30.75
N THR A 184 23.28 14.95 31.27
CA THR A 184 23.34 14.28 32.56
C THR A 184 24.34 15.02 33.45
N LEU A 185 24.06 15.10 34.74
CA LEU A 185 24.84 15.91 35.68
C LEU A 185 25.50 15.03 36.72
N SER A 186 26.72 15.39 37.09
CA SER A 186 27.39 14.91 38.28
C SER A 186 28.03 16.10 38.98
N GLU A 187 28.21 16.04 40.30
CA GLU A 187 28.83 17.12 41.11
C GLU A 187 29.94 16.60 41.99
N THR A 188 30.87 17.54 42.32
CA THR A 188 31.77 17.45 43.46
C THR A 188 31.68 18.74 44.24
N HIS A 189 31.80 18.67 45.56
CA HIS A 189 31.71 19.88 46.40
C HIS A 189 32.74 19.94 47.52
N THR A 190 33.01 21.13 47.96
CA THR A 190 33.79 21.42 49.19
C THR A 190 32.89 22.07 50.22
N ASN A 191 32.81 21.45 51.40
CA ASN A 191 32.04 21.99 52.50
C ASN A 191 32.65 23.28 53.07
N THR A 192 31.79 24.14 53.59
CA THR A 192 32.24 25.37 54.30
C THR A 192 32.85 25.03 55.63
N THR A 193 33.78 25.88 56.07
CA THR A 193 34.33 25.81 57.43
C THR A 193 33.68 26.83 58.35
N CYS A 194 33.28 26.42 59.57
CA CYS A 194 32.86 27.26 60.72
C CYS A 194 32.06 28.54 60.35
N GLY A 195 30.88 28.42 59.73
CA GLY A 195 30.01 29.58 59.44
C GLY A 195 30.54 30.48 58.31
N GLY A 196 31.56 30.08 57.56
CA GLY A 196 32.10 30.83 56.42
C GLY A 196 31.29 30.70 55.16
N SER A 197 31.62 31.50 54.15
CA SER A 197 31.11 31.45 52.78
C SER A 197 32.23 30.98 51.81
N ASN A 198 32.90 29.92 52.16
CA ASN A 198 34.03 29.35 51.36
C ASN A 198 33.74 27.97 50.75
N GLY A 199 32.45 27.59 50.72
CA GLY A 199 32.00 26.37 50.02
C GLY A 199 32.08 26.53 48.51
N SER A 200 32.18 25.40 47.78
CA SER A 200 32.11 25.38 46.33
C SER A 200 31.40 24.11 45.81
N ILE A 201 30.77 24.24 44.66
CA ILE A 201 30.16 23.10 43.89
C ILE A 201 30.70 23.19 42.48
N ASP A 202 31.23 22.08 41.97
CA ASP A 202 31.74 21.91 40.62
C ASP A 202 30.76 20.93 39.89
N ILE A 203 30.18 21.37 38.78
CA ILE A 203 29.22 20.60 38.00
C ILE A 203 29.88 20.12 36.73
N THR A 204 29.85 18.81 36.54
CA THR A 204 30.21 18.18 35.25
C THR A 204 28.96 17.84 34.46
N VAL A 205 28.85 18.38 33.24
CA VAL A 205 27.77 18.08 32.29
C VAL A 205 28.26 17.10 31.26
N ASN A 206 27.55 15.95 31.12
CA ASN A 206 27.83 14.93 30.13
C ASN A 206 26.64 14.79 29.17
N GLY A 207 26.89 14.69 27.85
CA GLY A 207 25.84 14.60 26.82
C GLY A 207 25.09 15.92 26.64
N GLY A 208 23.97 15.84 25.91
CA GLY A 208 23.23 17.02 25.47
C GLY A 208 23.97 17.80 24.36
N ALA A 209 23.38 18.92 23.94
CA ALA A 209 23.89 19.79 22.89
C ALA A 209 24.43 21.10 23.48
N SER A 210 25.74 21.36 23.36
CA SER A 210 26.34 22.65 23.78
C SER A 210 25.87 23.80 22.86
N PRO A 211 25.71 25.06 23.36
CA PRO A 211 26.02 25.53 24.70
C PRO A 211 24.94 25.17 25.73
N TYR A 212 25.37 25.18 27.01
CA TYR A 212 24.50 24.96 28.16
C TYR A 212 24.20 26.26 28.88
N THR A 213 23.00 26.35 29.48
CA THR A 213 22.60 27.41 30.41
C THR A 213 22.34 26.80 31.78
N TYR A 214 22.67 27.53 32.83
CA TYR A 214 22.58 27.10 34.22
C TYR A 214 21.66 28.02 35.00
N ASN A 215 20.80 27.45 35.82
CA ASN A 215 19.89 28.18 36.70
C ASN A 215 19.91 27.55 38.08
N TRP A 216 20.62 28.18 38.98
CA TRP A 216 20.75 27.75 40.36
C TRP A 216 19.64 28.32 41.25
N SER A 217 19.33 27.61 42.34
CA SER A 217 18.35 28.05 43.35
C SER A 217 18.72 29.40 44.06
N ASN A 218 19.99 29.80 44.00
CA ASN A 218 20.47 31.09 44.47
C ASN A 218 20.54 32.17 43.37
N ALA A 219 19.92 31.91 42.21
CA ALA A 219 19.89 32.78 41.03
C ALA A 219 21.25 32.94 40.31
N ALA A 220 22.28 32.17 40.64
CA ALA A 220 23.51 32.12 39.84
C ALA A 220 23.26 31.47 38.49
N ALA A 221 24.02 31.90 37.46
CA ALA A 221 23.93 31.38 36.08
C ALA A 221 25.28 30.80 35.61
N THR A 222 26.23 30.59 36.50
CA THR A 222 27.52 29.98 36.23
C THR A 222 27.44 28.45 36.27
N GLN A 223 28.34 27.74 35.60
CA GLN A 223 28.43 26.29 35.71
C GLN A 223 28.65 25.88 37.17
N ASP A 224 29.65 26.46 37.79
CA ASP A 224 30.07 26.13 39.14
C ASP A 224 29.70 27.24 40.12
N LEU A 225 29.59 26.90 41.39
CA LEU A 225 29.44 27.83 42.48
C LEU A 225 30.72 27.85 43.33
N SER A 226 31.09 29.08 43.74
CA SER A 226 32.16 29.28 44.71
C SER A 226 31.80 30.37 45.71
N GLY A 227 32.42 30.34 46.88
CA GLY A 227 32.13 31.33 47.89
C GLY A 227 30.71 31.26 48.50
N ILE A 228 30.17 30.06 48.57
CA ILE A 228 28.81 29.83 49.07
C ILE A 228 28.80 29.45 50.56
N THR A 229 27.66 29.73 51.21
CA THR A 229 27.41 29.32 52.61
C THR A 229 26.86 27.90 52.67
N ALA A 230 26.82 27.34 53.87
CA ALA A 230 26.14 26.03 54.08
C ALA A 230 24.66 26.14 53.69
N GLY A 231 24.19 25.17 52.90
CA GLY A 231 22.81 25.12 52.44
C GLY A 231 22.61 24.05 51.38
N THR A 232 21.39 23.87 50.89
CA THR A 232 21.06 23.03 49.76
C THR A 232 20.94 23.90 48.53
N TYR A 233 21.66 23.52 47.47
CA TYR A 233 21.66 24.21 46.18
C TYR A 233 21.14 23.25 45.12
N THR A 234 20.25 23.72 44.28
CA THR A 234 19.72 22.97 43.15
C THR A 234 20.07 23.69 41.85
N VAL A 235 20.57 22.99 40.88
CA VAL A 235 20.82 23.53 39.54
C VAL A 235 19.90 22.87 38.51
N THR A 236 19.35 23.64 37.60
CA THR A 236 18.76 23.17 36.35
C THR A 236 19.67 23.58 35.21
N VAL A 237 20.19 22.60 34.48
CA VAL A 237 20.99 22.79 33.27
C VAL A 237 20.12 22.53 32.05
N THR A 238 20.11 23.49 31.12
CA THR A 238 19.38 23.39 29.85
C THR A 238 20.39 23.40 28.70
N ASP A 239 20.30 22.44 27.80
CA ASP A 239 21.14 22.34 26.60
C ASP A 239 20.57 23.19 25.43
N ASN A 240 21.30 23.30 24.32
CA ASN A 240 20.89 24.07 23.15
C ASN A 240 19.63 23.54 22.46
N ASN A 241 19.24 22.29 22.69
CA ASN A 241 17.99 21.69 22.19
C ASN A 241 16.81 21.89 23.15
N GLY A 242 17.02 22.56 24.28
CA GLY A 242 16.03 22.79 25.32
C GLY A 242 15.84 21.59 26.27
N CYS A 243 16.71 20.58 26.22
CA CYS A 243 16.66 19.46 27.15
C CYS A 243 17.21 19.89 28.51
N THR A 244 16.53 19.50 29.57
CA THR A 244 16.90 19.88 30.94
C THR A 244 17.36 18.68 31.78
N ALA A 245 18.30 18.93 32.69
CA ALA A 245 18.62 18.05 33.79
C ALA A 245 18.70 18.88 35.08
N THR A 246 18.32 18.25 36.19
CA THR A 246 18.33 18.91 37.51
C THR A 246 19.11 18.06 38.50
N LEU A 247 19.91 18.69 39.33
CA LEU A 247 20.69 18.08 40.40
C LEU A 247 20.53 18.87 41.68
#